data_bc88b0a986e389280d6dd5536aeb460c
#
_entry.id   bc88b0a986e389280d6dd5536aeb460c
#
_cell.length_a   1.000
_cell.length_b   1.000
_cell.length_c   1.000
_cell.angle_alpha   90.00
_cell.angle_beta   90.00
_cell.angle_gamma   90.00
#
_symmetry.space_group_name_H-M   'P 1'
#
loop_
_entity.id
_entity.type
_entity.pdbx_description
1 polymer ?
#
loop_
_entity_poly.entity_id
_entity_poly.type
_entity_poly.pdbx_seq_one_letter_code
_entity_poly.pdbx_strand_id
1 'polypeptide(L)'
;MKNTTIIDIAKKLKISASTVSRALNDHPDIKKETKDLVKNTAKKLNYFPNSIARSLKNKRSNVIGVIVPEIKHDFFSSAISGIEEVAYHSGYIILVCQSNESYEREVVNANALKQQRVAGLIVSISQNTRNGDHFKNLINMGIPLVFFDRACSDVSANKVIIDDTKSAFTAVSYLIETGRKKIAHFSGPKVLKICEQRLKGYKDALKKANIPFNNKLIRFGGLHETDGYNSMDALLKENIFPDAIFAVNDPVAIGAFQRIKEAGLKIPADVAIVGFSNNKITSLVEPSITTVNQPSFEMGKKSAEILIQMIENEEIKNRKKTIILETKLIVRNST
;
A
#
# COMPACT_ATOMS: atom_id res chain seq x y z
N MET A 1 3.78 -17.83 35.47
CA MET A 1 4.26 -16.65 36.24
C MET A 1 3.10 -15.71 36.45
N LYS A 2 2.85 -15.22 37.66
CA LYS A 2 1.75 -14.31 37.95
C LYS A 2 2.18 -12.92 37.51
N ASN A 3 1.50 -12.35 36.49
CA ASN A 3 1.80 -11.00 36.04
C ASN A 3 1.47 -9.98 37.13
N THR A 4 2.43 -9.09 37.41
CA THR A 4 2.20 -7.97 38.35
C THR A 4 1.07 -7.08 37.84
N THR A 5 0.15 -6.69 38.72
CA THR A 5 -1.02 -5.87 38.42
C THR A 5 -0.93 -4.48 39.05
N ILE A 6 -1.78 -3.55 38.61
CA ILE A 6 -1.97 -2.23 39.28
C ILE A 6 -2.29 -2.40 40.78
N ILE A 7 -3.02 -3.47 41.12
CA ILE A 7 -3.40 -3.76 42.51
C ILE A 7 -2.18 -4.13 43.36
N ASP A 8 -1.19 -4.81 42.80
CA ASP A 8 0.03 -5.18 43.50
C ASP A 8 0.89 -3.96 43.80
N ILE A 9 0.97 -3.00 42.85
CA ILE A 9 1.65 -1.70 43.06
C ILE A 9 0.91 -0.89 44.14
N ALA A 10 -0.41 -0.83 44.06
CA ALA A 10 -1.27 -0.12 45.02
C ALA A 10 -1.08 -0.65 46.44
N LYS A 11 -1.09 -1.97 46.63
CA LYS A 11 -0.82 -2.63 47.90
C LYS A 11 0.57 -2.30 48.43
N LYS A 12 1.60 -2.37 47.58
CA LYS A 12 3.00 -2.09 47.98
C LYS A 12 3.21 -0.66 48.41
N LEU A 13 2.54 0.30 47.78
CA LEU A 13 2.68 1.73 48.08
C LEU A 13 1.62 2.23 49.07
N LYS A 14 0.68 1.40 49.51
CA LYS A 14 -0.44 1.76 50.41
C LYS A 14 -1.29 2.91 49.87
N ILE A 15 -1.51 2.95 48.53
CA ILE A 15 -2.36 3.93 47.87
C ILE A 15 -3.45 3.22 47.06
N SER A 16 -4.45 3.95 46.60
CA SER A 16 -5.52 3.34 45.79
C SER A 16 -5.06 2.93 44.38
N ALA A 17 -5.68 1.88 43.82
CA ALA A 17 -5.42 1.46 42.45
C ALA A 17 -5.74 2.58 41.43
N SER A 18 -6.71 3.44 41.73
CA SER A 18 -7.03 4.64 40.93
C SER A 18 -5.91 5.67 40.95
N THR A 19 -5.28 5.89 42.12
CA THR A 19 -4.10 6.77 42.24
C THR A 19 -2.92 6.26 41.45
N VAL A 20 -2.64 4.94 41.51
CA VAL A 20 -1.60 4.29 40.70
C VAL A 20 -1.88 4.49 39.23
N SER A 21 -3.11 4.23 38.77
CA SER A 21 -3.52 4.39 37.38
C SER A 21 -3.35 5.84 36.90
N ARG A 22 -3.76 6.84 37.71
CA ARG A 22 -3.60 8.26 37.38
C ARG A 22 -2.12 8.67 37.33
N ALA A 23 -1.30 8.18 38.27
CA ALA A 23 0.13 8.46 38.30
C ALA A 23 0.87 7.90 37.08
N LEU A 24 0.55 6.65 36.67
CA LEU A 24 1.11 6.02 35.47
C LEU A 24 0.74 6.73 34.17
N ASN A 25 -0.42 7.41 34.15
CA ASN A 25 -0.92 8.17 33.00
C ASN A 25 -0.62 9.69 33.10
N ASP A 26 0.31 10.09 33.96
CA ASP A 26 0.76 11.49 34.15
C ASP A 26 -0.37 12.51 34.44
N HIS A 27 -1.47 12.06 35.07
CA HIS A 27 -2.63 12.90 35.37
C HIS A 27 -2.21 14.17 36.16
N PRO A 28 -2.74 15.37 35.84
CA PRO A 28 -2.32 16.61 36.48
C PRO A 28 -2.59 16.64 38.00
N ASP A 29 -3.63 16.00 38.47
CA ASP A 29 -3.99 15.96 39.90
C ASP A 29 -3.02 15.18 40.79
N ILE A 30 -2.06 14.45 40.20
CA ILE A 30 -1.11 13.65 40.98
C ILE A 30 0.21 14.39 41.03
N LYS A 31 0.71 14.60 42.31
CA LYS A 31 2.00 15.26 42.58
C LYS A 31 3.16 14.50 41.93
N LYS A 32 4.17 15.21 41.49
CA LYS A 32 5.36 14.68 40.79
C LYS A 32 6.04 13.60 41.61
N GLU A 33 6.22 13.78 42.90
CA GLU A 33 6.82 12.79 43.81
C GLU A 33 6.08 11.45 43.80
N THR A 34 4.73 11.51 43.81
CA THR A 34 3.87 10.30 43.74
C THR A 34 3.99 9.62 42.39
N LYS A 35 4.05 10.38 41.30
CA LYS A 35 4.27 9.84 39.95
C LYS A 35 5.59 9.11 39.87
N ASP A 36 6.68 9.72 40.34
CA ASP A 36 8.02 9.15 40.31
C ASP A 36 8.11 7.87 41.19
N LEU A 37 7.50 7.89 42.37
CA LEU A 37 7.44 6.73 43.26
C LEU A 37 6.68 5.55 42.61
N VAL A 38 5.54 5.83 41.97
CA VAL A 38 4.74 4.80 41.27
C VAL A 38 5.49 4.25 40.06
N LYS A 39 6.11 5.11 39.21
CA LYS A 39 6.89 4.70 38.04
C LYS A 39 8.10 3.82 38.44
N ASN A 40 8.82 4.21 39.49
CA ASN A 40 9.95 3.45 40.00
C ASN A 40 9.50 2.10 40.58
N THR A 41 8.39 2.04 41.29
CA THR A 41 7.86 0.79 41.83
C THR A 41 7.36 -0.13 40.74
N ALA A 42 6.69 0.40 39.72
CA ALA A 42 6.27 -0.35 38.55
C ALA A 42 7.46 -0.99 37.82
N LYS A 43 8.55 -0.24 37.63
CA LYS A 43 9.81 -0.73 37.05
C LYS A 43 10.44 -1.83 37.89
N LYS A 44 10.54 -1.66 39.21
CA LYS A 44 11.06 -2.70 40.15
C LYS A 44 10.27 -3.99 40.19
N LEU A 45 8.95 -3.89 39.95
CA LEU A 45 8.05 -5.05 39.91
C LEU A 45 7.85 -5.64 38.52
N ASN A 46 8.61 -5.16 37.51
CA ASN A 46 8.45 -5.53 36.12
C ASN A 46 6.97 -5.46 35.67
N TYR A 47 6.29 -4.41 36.14
CA TYR A 47 4.91 -4.15 35.74
C TYR A 47 4.89 -3.56 34.35
N PHE A 48 4.22 -4.24 33.43
CA PHE A 48 3.90 -3.71 32.10
C PHE A 48 2.41 -3.30 32.09
N PRO A 49 2.11 -2.05 31.73
CA PRO A 49 0.71 -1.63 31.58
C PRO A 49 -0.03 -2.58 30.63
N ASN A 50 -1.11 -3.17 31.13
CA ASN A 50 -1.93 -4.03 30.29
C ASN A 50 -2.61 -3.17 29.20
N SER A 51 -2.12 -3.28 27.96
CA SER A 51 -2.65 -2.58 26.79
C SER A 51 -4.13 -2.91 26.56
N ILE A 52 -4.55 -4.14 26.88
CA ILE A 52 -5.94 -4.59 26.78
C ILE A 52 -6.82 -3.83 27.80
N ALA A 53 -6.36 -3.67 29.06
CA ALA A 53 -7.10 -2.90 30.06
C ALA A 53 -7.19 -1.41 29.72
N ARG A 54 -6.16 -0.85 29.06
CA ARG A 54 -6.16 0.54 28.59
C ARG A 54 -7.12 0.70 27.40
N SER A 55 -7.11 -0.21 26.45
CA SER A 55 -8.01 -0.20 25.29
C SER A 55 -9.47 -0.42 25.69
N LEU A 56 -9.73 -1.20 26.75
CA LEU A 56 -11.07 -1.34 27.33
C LEU A 56 -11.58 -0.02 27.91
N LYS A 57 -10.75 0.75 28.60
CA LYS A 57 -11.10 2.05 29.15
C LYS A 57 -11.35 3.11 28.07
N ASN A 58 -10.53 3.11 27.02
CA ASN A 58 -10.58 4.09 25.92
C ASN A 58 -11.43 3.62 24.74
N LYS A 59 -12.05 2.41 24.82
CA LYS A 59 -12.82 1.74 23.75
C LYS A 59 -12.04 1.52 22.44
N ARG A 60 -10.75 1.85 22.37
CA ARG A 60 -9.88 1.71 21.19
C ARG A 60 -8.44 1.34 21.64
N SER A 61 -7.75 0.55 20.81
CA SER A 61 -6.32 0.27 21.01
C SER A 61 -5.47 1.39 20.36
N ASN A 62 -4.17 1.40 20.64
CA ASN A 62 -3.20 2.22 19.91
C ASN A 62 -2.61 1.45 18.70
N VAL A 63 -3.37 0.52 18.12
CA VAL A 63 -2.94 -0.30 17.00
C VAL A 63 -3.69 0.12 15.74
N ILE A 64 -2.96 0.37 14.67
CA ILE A 64 -3.49 0.58 13.32
C ILE A 64 -3.32 -0.72 12.54
N GLY A 65 -4.40 -1.22 11.93
CA GLY A 65 -4.34 -2.35 11.02
C GLY A 65 -3.93 -1.91 9.62
N VAL A 66 -3.02 -2.64 9.00
CA VAL A 66 -2.59 -2.42 7.61
C VAL A 66 -2.81 -3.71 6.82
N ILE A 67 -3.62 -3.64 5.77
CA ILE A 67 -3.84 -4.79 4.87
C ILE A 67 -3.22 -4.45 3.51
N VAL A 68 -2.32 -5.32 3.06
CA VAL A 68 -1.67 -5.21 1.75
C VAL A 68 -1.76 -6.53 0.99
N PRO A 69 -1.73 -6.51 -0.36
CA PRO A 69 -1.68 -7.72 -1.16
C PRO A 69 -0.44 -8.57 -0.86
N GLU A 70 0.76 -8.00 -1.00
CA GLU A 70 2.03 -8.71 -0.84
C GLU A 70 3.12 -7.79 -0.27
N ILE A 71 3.74 -8.21 0.85
CA ILE A 71 4.78 -7.43 1.53
C ILE A 71 6.10 -7.45 0.74
N LYS A 72 6.35 -8.51 -0.04
CA LYS A 72 7.61 -8.71 -0.79
C LYS A 72 7.87 -7.65 -1.88
N HIS A 73 6.84 -6.97 -2.37
CA HIS A 73 6.99 -5.95 -3.41
C HIS A 73 7.47 -4.63 -2.82
N ASP A 74 8.52 -4.04 -3.41
CA ASP A 74 9.14 -2.77 -3.01
C ASP A 74 8.11 -1.65 -2.79
N PHE A 75 7.08 -1.59 -3.63
CA PHE A 75 6.01 -0.61 -3.52
C PHE A 75 5.29 -0.71 -2.16
N PHE A 76 4.85 -1.92 -1.78
CA PHE A 76 4.11 -2.10 -0.53
C PHE A 76 5.02 -1.99 0.69
N SER A 77 6.24 -2.52 0.64
CA SER A 77 7.20 -2.40 1.75
C SER A 77 7.58 -0.95 2.02
N SER A 78 7.76 -0.14 0.97
CA SER A 78 8.00 1.30 1.07
C SER A 78 6.78 2.05 1.64
N ALA A 79 5.56 1.72 1.19
CA ALA A 79 4.33 2.32 1.73
C ALA A 79 4.14 1.96 3.22
N ILE A 80 4.39 0.70 3.60
CA ILE A 80 4.33 0.26 5.00
C ILE A 80 5.33 1.06 5.85
N SER A 81 6.55 1.29 5.36
CA SER A 81 7.55 2.11 6.06
C SER A 81 7.06 3.55 6.26
N GLY A 82 6.41 4.14 5.26
CA GLY A 82 5.80 5.48 5.39
C GLY A 82 4.63 5.52 6.40
N ILE A 83 3.81 4.46 6.45
CA ILE A 83 2.74 4.31 7.43
C ILE A 83 3.33 4.21 8.84
N GLU A 84 4.34 3.36 9.01
CA GLU A 84 4.99 3.09 10.29
C GLU A 84 5.63 4.35 10.86
N GLU A 85 6.33 5.13 10.06
CA GLU A 85 6.97 6.38 10.51
C GLU A 85 5.97 7.34 11.14
N VAL A 86 4.83 7.57 10.48
CA VAL A 86 3.78 8.46 11.00
C VAL A 86 3.09 7.86 12.23
N ALA A 87 2.79 6.55 12.19
CA ALA A 87 2.18 5.85 13.31
C ALA A 87 3.06 5.91 14.57
N TYR A 88 4.36 5.63 14.43
CA TYR A 88 5.32 5.68 15.52
C TYR A 88 5.37 7.06 16.19
N HIS A 89 5.53 8.13 15.41
CA HIS A 89 5.58 9.50 15.95
C HIS A 89 4.27 9.93 16.61
N SER A 90 3.15 9.31 16.24
CA SER A 90 1.83 9.58 16.82
C SER A 90 1.46 8.61 17.96
N GLY A 91 2.38 7.75 18.42
CA GLY A 91 2.17 6.82 19.53
C GLY A 91 1.34 5.58 19.17
N TYR A 92 1.20 5.28 17.88
CA TYR A 92 0.55 4.08 17.37
C TYR A 92 1.60 3.03 16.96
N ILE A 93 1.20 1.76 17.01
CA ILE A 93 1.91 0.64 16.38
C ILE A 93 1.10 0.12 15.22
N ILE A 94 1.75 -0.45 14.21
CA ILE A 94 1.05 -1.06 13.08
C ILE A 94 1.00 -2.58 13.22
N LEU A 95 -0.12 -3.18 12.80
CA LEU A 95 -0.29 -4.61 12.62
C LEU A 95 -0.51 -4.90 11.14
N VAL A 96 0.51 -5.42 10.48
CA VAL A 96 0.49 -5.67 9.04
C VAL A 96 -0.06 -7.06 8.74
N CYS A 97 -1.06 -7.13 7.88
CA CYS A 97 -1.67 -8.36 7.38
C CYS A 97 -1.52 -8.43 5.85
N GLN A 98 -1.08 -9.58 5.34
CA GLN A 98 -0.97 -9.84 3.92
C GLN A 98 -2.17 -10.67 3.42
N SER A 99 -2.84 -10.20 2.38
CA SER A 99 -3.95 -10.94 1.76
C SER A 99 -3.50 -11.96 0.70
N ASN A 100 -2.27 -11.83 0.21
CA ASN A 100 -1.71 -12.68 -0.83
C ASN A 100 -2.61 -12.77 -2.07
N GLU A 101 -3.11 -11.60 -2.50
CA GLU A 101 -4.02 -11.43 -3.64
C GLU A 101 -5.33 -12.25 -3.55
N SER A 102 -5.70 -12.75 -2.35
CA SER A 102 -6.93 -13.52 -2.10
C SER A 102 -7.97 -12.67 -1.38
N TYR A 103 -9.18 -12.62 -1.96
CA TYR A 103 -10.34 -11.97 -1.33
C TYR A 103 -10.71 -12.61 0.01
N GLU A 104 -10.68 -13.94 0.08
CA GLU A 104 -11.03 -14.68 1.30
C GLU A 104 -10.06 -14.36 2.44
N ARG A 105 -8.75 -14.28 2.14
CA ARG A 105 -7.74 -13.89 3.14
C ARG A 105 -7.89 -12.43 3.55
N GLU A 106 -8.25 -11.55 2.62
CA GLU A 106 -8.52 -10.14 2.92
C GLU A 106 -9.68 -10.01 3.93
N VAL A 107 -10.78 -10.75 3.72
CA VAL A 107 -11.93 -10.79 4.64
C VAL A 107 -11.53 -11.34 6.00
N VAL A 108 -10.75 -12.44 6.06
CA VAL A 108 -10.24 -13.01 7.32
C VAL A 108 -9.38 -12.01 8.05
N ASN A 109 -8.45 -11.34 7.38
CA ASN A 109 -7.58 -10.33 7.95
C ASN A 109 -8.38 -9.13 8.51
N ALA A 110 -9.35 -8.63 7.76
CA ALA A 110 -10.21 -7.54 8.20
C ALA A 110 -10.99 -7.90 9.48
N ASN A 111 -11.53 -9.12 9.56
CA ASN A 111 -12.22 -9.63 10.74
C ASN A 111 -11.26 -9.84 11.94
N ALA A 112 -10.05 -10.33 11.71
CA ALA A 112 -9.05 -10.50 12.76
C ALA A 112 -8.63 -9.14 13.35
N LEU A 113 -8.40 -8.13 12.52
CA LEU A 113 -8.07 -6.77 12.95
C LEU A 113 -9.22 -6.13 13.75
N LYS A 114 -10.47 -6.38 13.35
CA LYS A 114 -11.66 -5.99 14.13
C LYS A 114 -11.65 -6.62 15.52
N GLN A 115 -11.37 -7.93 15.63
CA GLN A 115 -11.31 -8.64 16.91
C GLN A 115 -10.19 -8.09 17.81
N GLN A 116 -9.07 -7.66 17.22
CA GLN A 116 -7.97 -6.96 17.90
C GLN A 116 -8.33 -5.52 18.29
N ARG A 117 -9.52 -5.03 17.97
CA ARG A 117 -10.00 -3.66 18.26
C ARG A 117 -9.05 -2.58 17.78
N VAL A 118 -8.52 -2.74 16.56
CA VAL A 118 -7.65 -1.72 15.96
C VAL A 118 -8.33 -0.36 15.94
N ALA A 119 -7.55 0.71 16.10
CA ALA A 119 -8.04 2.09 16.11
C ALA A 119 -8.57 2.52 14.74
N GLY A 120 -8.02 1.94 13.66
CA GLY A 120 -8.41 2.18 12.29
C GLY A 120 -7.66 1.28 11.33
N LEU A 121 -7.98 1.38 10.03
CA LEU A 121 -7.46 0.52 8.97
C LEU A 121 -6.89 1.35 7.81
N ILE A 122 -5.73 0.92 7.30
CA ILE A 122 -5.16 1.36 6.03
C ILE A 122 -5.10 0.15 5.10
N VAL A 123 -5.69 0.25 3.92
CA VAL A 123 -5.92 -0.91 3.07
C VAL A 123 -5.55 -0.62 1.61
N SER A 124 -4.77 -1.52 1.01
CA SER A 124 -4.71 -1.71 -0.43
C SER A 124 -5.33 -3.07 -0.75
N ILE A 125 -6.38 -3.07 -1.58
CA ILE A 125 -7.19 -4.27 -1.81
C ILE A 125 -6.47 -5.32 -2.65
N SER A 126 -6.86 -6.57 -2.47
CA SER A 126 -6.45 -7.71 -3.30
C SER A 126 -6.95 -7.55 -4.74
N GLN A 127 -6.22 -8.13 -5.71
CA GLN A 127 -6.67 -8.17 -7.11
C GLN A 127 -7.98 -8.96 -7.30
N ASN A 128 -8.28 -9.88 -6.39
CA ASN A 128 -9.48 -10.70 -6.44
C ASN A 128 -10.65 -10.13 -5.61
N THR A 129 -10.50 -8.92 -5.05
CA THR A 129 -11.58 -8.27 -4.29
C THR A 129 -12.77 -7.98 -5.19
N ARG A 130 -13.90 -8.63 -4.90
CA ARG A 130 -15.13 -8.58 -5.71
C ARG A 130 -16.08 -7.48 -5.25
N ASN A 131 -16.15 -7.26 -3.94
CA ASN A 131 -16.96 -6.23 -3.28
C ASN A 131 -16.28 -5.79 -1.98
N GLY A 132 -16.72 -4.67 -1.43
CA GLY A 132 -16.20 -4.10 -0.19
C GLY A 132 -17.09 -4.31 1.04
N ASP A 133 -17.96 -5.31 1.09
CA ASP A 133 -18.94 -5.47 2.16
C ASP A 133 -18.29 -5.67 3.54
N HIS A 134 -17.17 -6.40 3.60
CA HIS A 134 -16.39 -6.55 4.83
C HIS A 134 -15.83 -5.20 5.33
N PHE A 135 -15.43 -4.30 4.44
CA PHE A 135 -14.98 -2.95 4.81
C PHE A 135 -16.15 -2.03 5.19
N LYS A 136 -17.29 -2.10 4.47
CA LYS A 136 -18.51 -1.36 4.84
C LYS A 136 -18.96 -1.71 6.25
N ASN A 137 -18.95 -3.01 6.61
CA ASN A 137 -19.28 -3.48 7.94
C ASN A 137 -18.37 -2.88 9.02
N LEU A 138 -17.07 -2.77 8.77
CA LEU A 138 -16.12 -2.14 9.71
C LEU A 138 -16.39 -0.64 9.86
N ILE A 139 -16.62 0.06 8.76
CA ILE A 139 -16.97 1.49 8.78
C ILE A 139 -18.27 1.73 9.56
N ASN A 140 -19.29 0.91 9.34
CA ASN A 140 -20.58 0.99 10.06
C ASN A 140 -20.43 0.74 11.56
N MET A 141 -19.43 -0.03 11.99
CA MET A 141 -19.07 -0.22 13.40
C MET A 141 -18.22 0.92 13.97
N GLY A 142 -17.97 1.98 13.18
CA GLY A 142 -17.22 3.15 13.60
C GLY A 142 -15.71 3.01 13.50
N ILE A 143 -15.17 1.99 12.82
CA ILE A 143 -13.73 1.84 12.56
C ILE A 143 -13.39 2.67 11.33
N PRO A 144 -12.56 3.74 11.45
CA PRO A 144 -12.15 4.55 10.31
C PRO A 144 -11.25 3.75 9.37
N LEU A 145 -11.39 4.00 8.06
CA LEU A 145 -10.66 3.30 7.01
C LEU A 145 -10.15 4.29 5.95
N VAL A 146 -8.92 4.08 5.50
CA VAL A 146 -8.29 4.77 4.38
C VAL A 146 -7.79 3.74 3.38
N PHE A 147 -8.16 3.88 2.12
CA PHE A 147 -7.56 3.12 1.04
C PHE A 147 -6.31 3.83 0.49
N PHE A 148 -5.34 3.06 0.06
CA PHE A 148 -4.21 3.55 -0.70
C PHE A 148 -3.95 2.66 -1.92
N ASP A 149 -3.40 3.25 -3.00
CA ASP A 149 -3.13 2.58 -4.27
C ASP A 149 -4.39 1.97 -4.87
N ARG A 150 -4.82 0.81 -4.39
CA ARG A 150 -6.02 0.09 -4.83
C ARG A 150 -7.16 0.30 -3.85
N ALA A 151 -8.29 0.74 -4.36
CA ALA A 151 -9.47 1.06 -3.56
C ALA A 151 -10.73 0.35 -4.09
N CYS A 152 -11.58 -0.10 -3.19
CA CYS A 152 -12.92 -0.57 -3.54
C CYS A 152 -13.78 0.59 -4.04
N SER A 153 -14.40 0.42 -5.21
CA SER A 153 -15.25 1.45 -5.81
C SER A 153 -16.59 1.63 -5.11
N ASP A 154 -17.09 0.55 -4.51
CA ASP A 154 -18.39 0.48 -3.81
C ASP A 154 -18.30 0.85 -2.32
N VAL A 155 -17.10 1.24 -1.84
CA VAL A 155 -16.87 1.68 -0.45
C VAL A 155 -16.57 3.16 -0.40
N SER A 156 -17.41 3.90 0.33
CA SER A 156 -17.20 5.34 0.57
C SER A 156 -16.18 5.54 1.70
N ALA A 157 -14.90 5.71 1.36
CA ALA A 157 -13.80 5.93 2.29
C ALA A 157 -12.80 6.96 1.74
N ASN A 158 -11.91 7.46 2.61
CA ASN A 158 -10.78 8.28 2.17
C ASN A 158 -9.82 7.46 1.31
N LYS A 159 -9.17 8.10 0.32
CA LYS A 159 -8.29 7.43 -0.63
C LYS A 159 -7.04 8.26 -0.87
N VAL A 160 -5.89 7.61 -0.89
CA VAL A 160 -4.62 8.19 -1.36
C VAL A 160 -4.18 7.38 -2.58
N ILE A 161 -4.23 8.00 -3.74
CA ILE A 161 -4.01 7.35 -5.04
C ILE A 161 -3.12 8.21 -5.93
N ILE A 162 -2.80 7.73 -7.11
CA ILE A 162 -2.22 8.50 -8.21
C ILE A 162 -3.24 8.63 -9.36
N ASP A 163 -2.93 9.47 -10.34
CA ASP A 163 -3.64 9.46 -11.62
C ASP A 163 -2.99 8.44 -12.56
N ASP A 164 -3.46 7.19 -12.50
CA ASP A 164 -2.94 6.08 -13.31
C ASP A 164 -3.12 6.32 -14.81
N THR A 165 -4.22 6.99 -15.21
CA THR A 165 -4.48 7.30 -16.63
C THR A 165 -3.46 8.29 -17.17
N LYS A 166 -3.24 9.40 -16.45
CA LYS A 166 -2.25 10.42 -16.82
C LYS A 166 -0.84 9.87 -16.81
N SER A 167 -0.52 9.06 -15.82
CA SER A 167 0.82 8.45 -15.66
C SER A 167 1.14 7.50 -16.80
N ALA A 168 0.21 6.61 -17.15
CA ALA A 168 0.34 5.70 -18.29
C ALA A 168 0.38 6.45 -19.62
N PHE A 169 -0.45 7.49 -19.78
CA PHE A 169 -0.42 8.36 -20.95
C PHE A 169 0.97 8.98 -21.14
N THR A 170 1.56 9.51 -20.08
CA THR A 170 2.91 10.11 -20.12
C THR A 170 3.97 9.08 -20.50
N ALA A 171 3.93 7.87 -19.92
CA ALA A 171 4.90 6.80 -20.20
C ALA A 171 4.83 6.34 -21.66
N VAL A 172 3.62 6.16 -22.20
CA VAL A 172 3.42 5.71 -23.59
C VAL A 172 3.71 6.83 -24.58
N SER A 173 3.34 8.08 -24.28
CA SER A 173 3.71 9.24 -25.11
C SER A 173 5.22 9.36 -25.26
N TYR A 174 5.98 9.15 -24.18
CA TYR A 174 7.43 9.15 -24.23
C TYR A 174 7.97 8.04 -25.16
N LEU A 175 7.43 6.81 -25.12
CA LEU A 175 7.83 5.76 -26.07
C LEU A 175 7.57 6.17 -27.52
N ILE A 176 6.45 6.84 -27.78
CA ILE A 176 6.11 7.32 -29.11
C ILE A 176 7.08 8.43 -29.56
N GLU A 177 7.41 9.36 -28.67
CA GLU A 177 8.38 10.44 -28.91
C GLU A 177 9.79 9.92 -29.21
N THR A 178 10.18 8.76 -28.65
CA THR A 178 11.45 8.06 -29.01
C THR A 178 11.36 7.27 -30.33
N GLY A 179 10.27 7.39 -31.07
CA GLY A 179 10.09 6.81 -32.42
C GLY A 179 9.39 5.43 -32.43
N ARG A 180 8.93 4.92 -31.29
CA ARG A 180 8.25 3.62 -31.21
C ARG A 180 6.81 3.70 -31.72
N LYS A 181 6.39 2.71 -32.53
CA LYS A 181 5.07 2.70 -33.19
C LYS A 181 4.29 1.42 -32.93
N LYS A 182 4.96 0.33 -32.61
CA LYS A 182 4.33 -0.98 -32.35
C LYS A 182 4.48 -1.36 -30.89
N ILE A 183 3.85 -0.56 -30.03
CA ILE A 183 3.98 -0.66 -28.59
C ILE A 183 3.01 -1.74 -28.05
N ALA A 184 3.54 -2.78 -27.40
CA ALA A 184 2.74 -3.73 -26.67
C ALA A 184 2.41 -3.21 -25.25
N HIS A 185 1.23 -3.51 -24.74
CA HIS A 185 0.89 -3.26 -23.34
C HIS A 185 0.64 -4.58 -22.60
N PHE A 186 1.49 -4.87 -21.62
CA PHE A 186 1.31 -5.99 -20.72
C PHE A 186 0.48 -5.51 -19.54
N SER A 187 -0.84 -5.66 -19.71
CA SER A 187 -1.86 -5.21 -18.77
C SER A 187 -2.07 -6.27 -17.69
N GLY A 188 -2.29 -5.83 -16.47
CA GLY A 188 -2.65 -6.71 -15.37
C GLY A 188 -4.10 -7.21 -15.42
N PRO A 189 -4.63 -7.71 -14.29
CA PRO A 189 -6.00 -8.21 -14.20
C PRO A 189 -7.05 -7.16 -14.56
N LYS A 190 -8.01 -7.55 -15.41
CA LYS A 190 -9.10 -6.66 -15.88
C LYS A 190 -9.99 -6.13 -14.75
N VAL A 191 -10.07 -6.83 -13.64
CA VAL A 191 -10.90 -6.46 -12.49
C VAL A 191 -10.32 -5.33 -11.65
N LEU A 192 -9.02 -5.06 -11.77
CA LEU A 192 -8.37 -3.96 -11.06
C LEU A 192 -8.54 -2.63 -11.78
N LYS A 193 -9.10 -1.64 -11.10
CA LYS A 193 -9.32 -0.31 -11.64
C LYS A 193 -8.03 0.37 -12.10
N ILE A 194 -6.92 0.17 -11.39
CA ILE A 194 -5.61 0.72 -11.79
C ILE A 194 -5.15 0.18 -13.15
N CYS A 195 -5.39 -1.13 -13.43
CA CYS A 195 -5.05 -1.74 -14.71
C CYS A 195 -5.93 -1.19 -15.84
N GLU A 196 -7.23 -1.01 -15.59
CA GLU A 196 -8.16 -0.37 -16.52
C GLU A 196 -7.72 1.06 -16.86
N GLN A 197 -7.34 1.84 -15.85
CA GLN A 197 -6.89 3.22 -16.01
C GLN A 197 -5.56 3.30 -16.77
N ARG A 198 -4.59 2.43 -16.50
CA ARG A 198 -3.32 2.36 -17.26
C ARG A 198 -3.55 1.96 -18.70
N LEU A 199 -4.43 0.99 -18.98
CA LEU A 199 -4.84 0.63 -20.34
C LEU A 199 -5.52 1.80 -21.04
N LYS A 200 -6.36 2.58 -20.32
CA LYS A 200 -6.97 3.79 -20.86
C LYS A 200 -5.91 4.81 -21.26
N GLY A 201 -4.95 5.12 -20.37
CA GLY A 201 -3.85 6.03 -20.67
C GLY A 201 -3.01 5.60 -21.88
N TYR A 202 -2.72 4.30 -22.00
CA TYR A 202 -2.08 3.72 -23.18
C TYR A 202 -2.89 3.99 -24.46
N LYS A 203 -4.20 3.71 -24.46
CA LYS A 203 -5.07 3.96 -25.63
C LYS A 203 -5.15 5.44 -25.99
N ASP A 204 -5.25 6.30 -24.98
CA ASP A 204 -5.34 7.75 -25.19
C ASP A 204 -4.03 8.31 -25.80
N ALA A 205 -2.85 7.78 -25.42
CA ALA A 205 -1.57 8.16 -26.01
C ALA A 205 -1.46 7.75 -27.49
N LEU A 206 -1.81 6.50 -27.82
CA LEU A 206 -1.85 6.02 -29.21
C LEU A 206 -2.79 6.87 -30.07
N LYS A 207 -4.00 7.15 -29.55
CA LYS A 207 -5.01 7.98 -30.24
C LYS A 207 -4.47 9.39 -30.52
N LYS A 208 -3.82 10.02 -29.53
CA LYS A 208 -3.22 11.37 -29.70
C LYS A 208 -2.14 11.39 -30.80
N ALA A 209 -1.39 10.31 -30.93
CA ALA A 209 -0.33 10.17 -31.93
C ALA A 209 -0.82 9.61 -33.29
N ASN A 210 -2.14 9.40 -33.46
CA ASN A 210 -2.72 8.77 -34.65
C ASN A 210 -2.16 7.36 -34.94
N ILE A 211 -1.75 6.60 -33.93
CA ILE A 211 -1.30 5.20 -34.05
C ILE A 211 -2.52 4.30 -33.89
N PRO A 212 -2.84 3.42 -34.86
CA PRO A 212 -3.97 2.51 -34.76
C PRO A 212 -3.84 1.55 -33.57
N PHE A 213 -4.91 1.46 -32.78
CA PHE A 213 -4.99 0.50 -31.68
C PHE A 213 -5.07 -0.96 -32.24
N ASN A 214 -4.22 -1.84 -31.71
CA ASN A 214 -4.17 -3.24 -32.09
C ASN A 214 -4.35 -4.16 -30.87
N ASN A 215 -5.47 -4.87 -30.80
CA ASN A 215 -5.76 -5.81 -29.71
C ASN A 215 -4.70 -6.93 -29.54
N LYS A 216 -4.01 -7.31 -30.62
CA LYS A 216 -2.96 -8.35 -30.58
C LYS A 216 -1.72 -7.90 -29.79
N LEU A 217 -1.57 -6.62 -29.53
CA LEU A 217 -0.48 -6.05 -28.70
C LEU A 217 -0.87 -5.92 -27.24
N ILE A 218 -2.10 -6.27 -26.85
CA ILE A 218 -2.52 -6.24 -25.44
C ILE A 218 -2.44 -7.66 -24.87
N ARG A 219 -1.69 -7.80 -23.76
CA ARG A 219 -1.62 -9.05 -23.00
C ARG A 219 -2.19 -8.84 -21.62
N PHE A 220 -3.26 -9.53 -21.30
CA PHE A 220 -3.85 -9.56 -19.98
C PHE A 220 -3.23 -10.70 -19.18
N GLY A 221 -2.74 -10.41 -18.00
CA GLY A 221 -2.08 -11.37 -17.11
C GLY A 221 -2.24 -10.97 -15.65
N GLY A 222 -1.35 -11.45 -14.79
CA GLY A 222 -1.20 -11.02 -13.41
C GLY A 222 -0.26 -9.82 -13.28
N LEU A 223 0.36 -9.70 -12.12
CA LEU A 223 1.22 -8.57 -11.74
C LEU A 223 2.66 -9.00 -11.37
N HIS A 224 3.01 -10.24 -11.66
CA HIS A 224 4.30 -10.85 -11.30
C HIS A 224 5.25 -10.96 -12.49
N GLU A 225 6.50 -11.26 -12.21
CA GLU A 225 7.55 -11.45 -13.21
C GLU A 225 7.17 -12.55 -14.21
N THR A 226 6.59 -13.65 -13.73
CA THR A 226 6.12 -14.76 -14.58
C THR A 226 5.08 -14.33 -15.61
N ASP A 227 4.23 -13.35 -15.28
CA ASP A 227 3.20 -12.85 -16.20
C ASP A 227 3.84 -12.03 -17.33
N GLY A 228 4.86 -11.24 -17.02
CA GLY A 228 5.63 -10.49 -18.01
C GLY A 228 6.41 -11.40 -18.96
N TYR A 229 7.07 -12.41 -18.39
CA TYR A 229 7.78 -13.44 -19.15
C TYR A 229 6.84 -14.16 -20.12
N ASN A 230 5.72 -14.68 -19.61
CA ASN A 230 4.74 -15.42 -20.41
C ASN A 230 4.08 -14.54 -21.48
N SER A 231 3.84 -13.27 -21.18
CA SER A 231 3.28 -12.31 -22.14
C SER A 231 4.21 -12.05 -23.32
N MET A 232 5.51 -11.91 -23.05
CA MET A 232 6.50 -11.75 -24.12
C MET A 232 6.72 -13.04 -24.88
N ASP A 233 6.78 -14.19 -24.20
CA ASP A 233 6.92 -15.51 -24.82
C ASP A 233 5.76 -15.81 -25.79
N ALA A 234 4.53 -15.47 -25.39
CA ALA A 234 3.34 -15.61 -26.24
C ALA A 234 3.44 -14.74 -27.51
N LEU A 235 3.90 -13.49 -27.40
CA LEU A 235 4.12 -12.62 -28.56
C LEU A 235 5.14 -13.23 -29.53
N LEU A 236 6.26 -13.72 -29.02
CA LEU A 236 7.29 -14.35 -29.85
C LEU A 236 6.79 -15.61 -30.57
N LYS A 237 6.04 -16.47 -29.86
CA LYS A 237 5.43 -17.68 -30.45
C LYS A 237 4.38 -17.36 -31.52
N GLU A 238 3.68 -16.24 -31.38
CA GLU A 238 2.72 -15.75 -32.38
C GLU A 238 3.39 -14.99 -33.54
N ASN A 239 4.72 -14.88 -33.57
CA ASN A 239 5.49 -14.06 -34.51
C ASN A 239 5.08 -12.57 -34.50
N ILE A 240 4.73 -12.06 -33.33
CA ILE A 240 4.38 -10.66 -33.11
C ILE A 240 5.58 -9.99 -32.41
N PHE A 241 6.27 -9.13 -33.13
CA PHE A 241 7.44 -8.43 -32.61
C PHE A 241 7.09 -6.94 -32.34
N PRO A 242 6.84 -6.54 -31.07
CA PRO A 242 6.68 -5.13 -30.74
C PRO A 242 8.04 -4.42 -30.79
N ASP A 243 8.05 -3.12 -31.03
CA ASP A 243 9.25 -2.27 -30.91
C ASP A 243 9.38 -1.64 -29.52
N ALA A 244 8.32 -1.71 -28.71
CA ALA A 244 8.34 -1.33 -27.29
C ALA A 244 7.30 -2.08 -26.48
N ILE A 245 7.54 -2.13 -25.15
CA ILE A 245 6.61 -2.66 -24.14
C ILE A 245 6.34 -1.59 -23.10
N PHE A 246 5.06 -1.32 -22.83
CA PHE A 246 4.59 -0.66 -21.64
C PHE A 246 4.02 -1.73 -20.69
N ALA A 247 4.75 -2.00 -19.61
CA ALA A 247 4.33 -2.97 -18.59
C ALA A 247 3.48 -2.30 -17.52
N VAL A 248 2.46 -3.02 -17.04
CA VAL A 248 1.55 -2.54 -15.99
C VAL A 248 2.29 -2.18 -14.69
N ASN A 249 3.37 -2.90 -14.37
CA ASN A 249 4.25 -2.64 -13.23
C ASN A 249 5.67 -3.13 -13.52
N ASP A 250 6.61 -2.85 -12.62
CA ASP A 250 8.00 -3.22 -12.78
C ASP A 250 8.26 -4.74 -12.70
N PRO A 251 7.60 -5.54 -11.83
CA PRO A 251 7.74 -6.99 -11.90
C PRO A 251 7.42 -7.56 -13.29
N VAL A 252 6.32 -7.12 -13.91
CA VAL A 252 5.96 -7.51 -15.27
C VAL A 252 7.01 -7.03 -16.29
N ALA A 253 7.56 -5.82 -16.11
CA ALA A 253 8.66 -5.32 -16.97
C ALA A 253 9.92 -6.19 -16.86
N ILE A 254 10.29 -6.62 -15.65
CA ILE A 254 11.44 -7.50 -15.38
C ILE A 254 11.25 -8.88 -16.03
N GLY A 255 10.06 -9.47 -15.93
CA GLY A 255 9.78 -10.73 -16.60
C GLY A 255 9.87 -10.63 -18.13
N ALA A 256 9.33 -9.55 -18.71
CA ALA A 256 9.48 -9.27 -20.14
C ALA A 256 10.94 -9.05 -20.54
N PHE A 257 11.69 -8.27 -19.75
CA PHE A 257 13.12 -8.04 -19.93
C PHE A 257 13.91 -9.35 -19.98
N GLN A 258 13.67 -10.26 -19.03
CA GLN A 258 14.30 -11.57 -19.01
C GLN A 258 14.03 -12.35 -20.30
N ARG A 259 12.76 -12.43 -20.71
CA ARG A 259 12.38 -13.21 -21.90
C ARG A 259 12.95 -12.62 -23.21
N ILE A 260 13.04 -11.29 -23.30
CA ILE A 260 13.68 -10.59 -24.44
C ILE A 260 15.17 -10.95 -24.52
N LYS A 261 15.89 -10.90 -23.40
CA LYS A 261 17.32 -11.27 -23.34
C LYS A 261 17.55 -12.73 -23.72
N GLU A 262 16.71 -13.66 -23.25
CA GLU A 262 16.77 -15.08 -23.60
C GLU A 262 16.49 -15.33 -25.09
N ALA A 263 15.67 -14.47 -25.72
CA ALA A 263 15.43 -14.54 -27.18
C ALA A 263 16.58 -13.94 -28.02
N GLY A 264 17.64 -13.43 -27.38
CA GLY A 264 18.75 -12.80 -28.09
C GLY A 264 18.45 -11.37 -28.61
N LEU A 265 17.31 -10.80 -28.23
CA LEU A 265 16.90 -9.46 -28.64
C LEU A 265 17.58 -8.40 -27.76
N LYS A 266 17.86 -7.25 -28.35
CA LYS A 266 18.56 -6.13 -27.70
C LYS A 266 17.57 -5.10 -27.15
N ILE A 267 17.80 -4.68 -25.91
CA ILE A 267 17.09 -3.60 -25.24
C ILE A 267 18.05 -2.40 -25.20
N PRO A 268 17.66 -1.21 -25.67
CA PRO A 268 16.38 -0.85 -26.29
C PRO A 268 16.32 -1.01 -27.82
N ALA A 269 17.40 -1.47 -28.45
CA ALA A 269 17.55 -1.42 -29.92
C ALA A 269 16.40 -2.13 -30.65
N ASP A 270 16.10 -3.38 -30.28
CA ASP A 270 15.01 -4.15 -30.89
C ASP A 270 13.68 -3.91 -30.15
N VAL A 271 13.71 -3.87 -28.81
CA VAL A 271 12.50 -3.68 -27.98
C VAL A 271 12.81 -2.75 -26.82
N ALA A 272 12.17 -1.59 -26.79
CA ALA A 272 12.21 -0.70 -25.62
C ALA A 272 11.28 -1.16 -24.51
N ILE A 273 11.58 -0.85 -23.25
CA ILE A 273 10.74 -1.24 -22.11
C ILE A 273 10.49 -0.03 -21.20
N VAL A 274 9.23 0.18 -20.82
CA VAL A 274 8.85 1.08 -19.75
C VAL A 274 8.02 0.30 -18.71
N GLY A 275 8.47 0.38 -17.46
CA GLY A 275 7.79 -0.18 -16.29
C GLY A 275 6.92 0.85 -15.54
N PHE A 276 6.51 0.46 -14.32
CA PHE A 276 5.68 1.30 -13.47
C PHE A 276 5.89 0.90 -12.00
N SER A 277 6.21 1.84 -11.13
CA SER A 277 6.41 1.84 -9.67
C SER A 277 7.80 2.29 -9.21
N ASN A 278 8.80 2.28 -10.09
CA ASN A 278 10.21 2.59 -9.80
C ASN A 278 10.81 1.67 -8.70
N ASN A 279 10.60 0.36 -8.82
CA ASN A 279 11.21 -0.62 -7.94
C ASN A 279 12.74 -0.58 -8.09
N LYS A 280 13.46 -0.77 -6.98
CA LYS A 280 14.93 -0.66 -6.93
C LYS A 280 15.63 -1.52 -8.00
N ILE A 281 15.11 -2.71 -8.27
CA ILE A 281 15.67 -3.63 -9.26
C ILE A 281 15.77 -3.02 -10.65
N THR A 282 14.85 -2.11 -11.03
CA THR A 282 14.84 -1.45 -12.35
C THR A 282 16.07 -0.59 -12.60
N SER A 283 16.74 -0.12 -11.56
CA SER A 283 17.99 0.65 -11.65
C SER A 283 19.25 -0.22 -11.63
N LEU A 284 19.12 -1.51 -11.27
CA LEU A 284 20.24 -2.43 -11.07
C LEU A 284 20.45 -3.40 -12.23
N VAL A 285 19.43 -3.61 -13.08
CA VAL A 285 19.55 -4.44 -14.28
C VAL A 285 20.25 -3.67 -15.41
N GLU A 286 20.84 -4.40 -16.37
CA GLU A 286 21.55 -3.81 -17.51
C GLU A 286 20.92 -4.27 -18.84
N PRO A 287 20.38 -3.34 -19.66
CA PRO A 287 20.22 -1.91 -19.38
C PRO A 287 19.17 -1.62 -18.28
N SER A 288 19.36 -0.51 -17.53
CA SER A 288 18.43 -0.10 -16.50
C SER A 288 17.08 0.34 -17.09
N ILE A 289 15.98 0.01 -16.40
CA ILE A 289 14.63 0.14 -16.96
C ILE A 289 14.02 1.51 -16.64
N THR A 290 13.56 2.20 -17.68
CA THR A 290 12.70 3.39 -17.60
C THR A 290 11.38 3.02 -16.94
N THR A 291 10.91 3.82 -15.97
CA THR A 291 9.72 3.48 -15.19
C THR A 291 9.01 4.73 -14.67
N VAL A 292 7.72 4.61 -14.41
CA VAL A 292 6.96 5.65 -13.71
C VAL A 292 7.20 5.53 -12.21
N ASN A 293 7.71 6.57 -11.57
CA ASN A 293 7.86 6.61 -10.12
C ASN A 293 6.52 6.88 -9.45
N GLN A 294 6.06 5.90 -8.65
CA GLN A 294 4.97 6.08 -7.70
C GLN A 294 5.56 6.47 -6.33
N PRO A 295 5.12 7.57 -5.72
CA PRO A 295 5.66 7.99 -4.42
C PRO A 295 5.07 7.13 -3.28
N SER A 296 5.44 5.84 -3.25
CA SER A 296 4.86 4.84 -2.34
C SER A 296 5.04 5.17 -0.86
N PHE A 297 6.23 5.65 -0.47
CA PHE A 297 6.50 6.08 0.90
C PHE A 297 5.59 7.25 1.32
N GLU A 298 5.49 8.29 0.49
CA GLU A 298 4.62 9.45 0.74
C GLU A 298 3.13 9.05 0.73
N MET A 299 2.77 8.07 -0.11
CA MET A 299 1.42 7.51 -0.13
C MET A 299 1.08 6.85 1.21
N GLY A 300 2.01 6.08 1.76
CA GLY A 300 1.90 5.49 3.10
C GLY A 300 1.77 6.56 4.19
N LYS A 301 2.68 7.54 4.20
CA LYS A 301 2.66 8.66 5.16
C LYS A 301 1.31 9.37 5.14
N LYS A 302 0.85 9.76 3.95
CA LYS A 302 -0.39 10.51 3.78
C LYS A 302 -1.61 9.72 4.22
N SER A 303 -1.60 8.40 3.98
CA SER A 303 -2.67 7.50 4.43
C SER A 303 -2.74 7.42 5.96
N ALA A 304 -1.59 7.33 6.63
CA ALA A 304 -1.51 7.31 8.08
C ALA A 304 -1.92 8.66 8.70
N GLU A 305 -1.47 9.79 8.15
CA GLU A 305 -1.87 11.13 8.59
C GLU A 305 -3.40 11.29 8.56
N ILE A 306 -4.04 10.90 7.45
CA ILE A 306 -5.49 10.99 7.31
C ILE A 306 -6.18 10.08 8.32
N LEU A 307 -5.71 8.83 8.46
CA LEU A 307 -6.33 7.88 9.37
C LEU A 307 -6.24 8.37 10.83
N ILE A 308 -5.07 8.85 11.26
CA ILE A 308 -4.86 9.36 12.63
C ILE A 308 -5.75 10.58 12.89
N GLN A 309 -5.84 11.51 11.94
CA GLN A 309 -6.78 12.63 12.06
C GLN A 309 -8.23 12.16 12.23
N MET A 310 -8.65 11.11 11.49
CA MET A 310 -10.00 10.53 11.66
C MET A 310 -10.19 9.82 13.01
N ILE A 311 -9.13 9.25 13.58
CA ILE A 311 -9.16 8.60 14.90
C ILE A 311 -9.29 9.64 16.01
N GLU A 312 -8.55 10.73 15.91
CA GLU A 312 -8.42 11.75 16.97
C GLU A 312 -9.52 12.81 16.92
N ASN A 313 -10.10 13.05 15.72
CA ASN A 313 -11.15 14.06 15.54
C ASN A 313 -12.41 13.44 14.90
N GLU A 314 -13.47 13.31 15.70
CA GLU A 314 -14.74 12.74 15.25
C GLU A 314 -15.45 13.59 14.18
N GLU A 315 -15.24 14.90 14.15
CA GLU A 315 -15.87 15.80 13.17
C GLU A 315 -15.36 15.54 11.74
N ILE A 316 -14.10 15.10 11.61
CA ILE A 316 -13.47 14.83 10.31
C ILE A 316 -13.80 13.41 9.83
N LYS A 317 -14.19 12.51 10.72
CA LYS A 317 -14.40 11.08 10.45
C LYS A 317 -15.34 10.82 9.27
N ASN A 318 -16.32 11.68 9.05
CA ASN A 318 -17.31 11.55 7.99
C ASN A 318 -16.94 12.28 6.70
N ARG A 319 -15.88 13.10 6.69
CA ARG A 319 -15.42 13.78 5.48
C ARG A 319 -14.65 12.80 4.59
N LYS A 320 -15.14 12.60 3.37
CA LYS A 320 -14.48 11.73 2.39
C LYS A 320 -13.62 12.58 1.47
N LYS A 321 -12.34 12.23 1.39
CA LYS A 321 -11.35 12.94 0.56
C LYS A 321 -10.58 11.94 -0.30
N THR A 322 -10.36 12.28 -1.55
CA THR A 322 -9.40 11.60 -2.42
C THR A 322 -8.19 12.51 -2.59
N ILE A 323 -7.02 12.02 -2.18
CA ILE A 323 -5.75 12.69 -2.42
C ILE A 323 -5.08 12.00 -3.59
N ILE A 324 -4.70 12.79 -4.59
CA ILE A 324 -3.99 12.32 -5.78
C ILE A 324 -2.56 12.82 -5.67
N LEU A 325 -1.60 11.89 -5.60
CA LEU A 325 -0.18 12.20 -5.57
C LEU A 325 0.38 12.26 -7.00
N GLU A 326 1.34 13.14 -7.20
CA GLU A 326 2.02 13.26 -8.49
C GLU A 326 3.01 12.12 -8.73
N THR A 327 3.10 11.70 -9.99
CA THR A 327 4.07 10.71 -10.47
C THR A 327 5.09 11.39 -11.38
N LYS A 328 6.25 10.74 -11.58
CA LYS A 328 7.30 11.20 -12.49
C LYS A 328 7.79 10.04 -13.34
N LEU A 329 8.01 10.25 -14.62
CA LEU A 329 8.72 9.30 -15.45
C LEU A 329 10.23 9.40 -15.15
N ILE A 330 10.83 8.29 -14.82
CA ILE A 330 12.28 8.15 -14.61
C ILE A 330 12.86 7.47 -15.84
N VAL A 331 13.46 8.29 -16.70
CA VAL A 331 14.08 7.82 -17.93
C VAL A 331 15.43 7.16 -17.62
N ARG A 332 15.66 5.99 -18.22
CA ARG A 332 16.88 5.18 -18.10
C ARG A 332 17.25 4.56 -19.46
N ASN A 333 18.10 3.53 -19.44
CA ASN A 333 18.75 2.99 -20.64
C ASN A 333 17.89 1.98 -21.44
N SER A 334 16.68 1.63 -20.98
CA SER A 334 15.81 0.69 -21.69
C SER A 334 14.92 1.32 -22.75
N THR A 335 15.06 2.63 -22.99
CA THR A 335 14.28 3.39 -23.99
C THR A 335 15.14 4.27 -24.84
#